data_8faa4c70053d76af0e985db1caa8e289
#
_entry.id   8faa4c70053d76af0e985db1caa8e289
#
_cell.length_a   1.000
_cell.length_b   1.000
_cell.length_c   1.000
_cell.angle_alpha   90.00
_cell.angle_beta   90.00
_cell.angle_gamma   90.00
#
_symmetry.space_group_name_H-M   'P 1'
#
loop_
_entity.id
_entity.type
_entity.pdbx_description
1 polymer ?
#
loop_
_entity_poly.entity_id
_entity_poly.type
_entity_poly.pdbx_seq_one_letter_code
_entity_poly.pdbx_strand_id
1 'polypeptide(L)'
;LLAGIIFFFSFFHVTHVEVMENTHYSKKELKKMILTGAFSSNSILAPITCSKAKVENVPYVESYSVSRSGRNSIVIGVKEKNVVGCIPYLDSYIYFDRNGKFIESSRTRDEDVPYFEGITVKKTVMNEKLPIKDAVLNTAVALSTIFAKNDMIPDYIELDEDYSINLIYGDITVKLGKDRYLEDKMSRTIAILPQITGEKGILHMENITESSKTVTFEKEEEEVTAENWTGGYDENGDYTGDGEYDENGKYVGAKPKTELDYAKENWIGGYDEEGDYTGSGEYDADLNYVGAEPTQELIDSFGDWK
;
A
#
# COMPACT_ATOMS: atom_id res chain seq x y z
N LEU A 1 -34.78 15.71 -49.46
CA LEU A 1 -34.13 14.56 -48.79
C LEU A 1 -32.94 15.01 -47.99
N LEU A 2 -31.94 15.74 -48.55
CA LEU A 2 -30.77 16.23 -47.86
C LEU A 2 -31.09 17.14 -46.65
N ALA A 3 -32.03 18.09 -46.82
CA ALA A 3 -32.50 18.97 -45.75
C ALA A 3 -33.13 18.21 -44.57
N GLY A 4 -33.85 17.12 -44.85
CA GLY A 4 -34.44 16.25 -43.80
C GLY A 4 -33.36 15.49 -43.02
N ILE A 5 -32.32 15.05 -43.67
CA ILE A 5 -31.19 14.39 -43.02
C ILE A 5 -30.45 15.38 -42.11
N ILE A 6 -30.12 16.57 -42.60
CA ILE A 6 -29.46 17.63 -41.82
C ILE A 6 -30.32 18.00 -40.60
N PHE A 7 -31.64 18.18 -40.81
CA PHE A 7 -32.59 18.44 -39.71
C PHE A 7 -32.58 17.31 -38.68
N PHE A 8 -32.63 16.04 -39.10
CA PHE A 8 -32.59 14.89 -38.19
C PHE A 8 -31.32 14.86 -37.33
N PHE A 9 -30.16 15.04 -37.91
CA PHE A 9 -28.89 15.07 -37.17
C PHE A 9 -28.78 16.30 -36.24
N SER A 10 -29.25 17.48 -36.68
CA SER A 10 -29.26 18.67 -35.85
C SER A 10 -30.27 18.59 -34.72
N PHE A 11 -31.48 18.09 -34.99
CA PHE A 11 -32.57 18.03 -34.00
C PHE A 11 -32.34 17.02 -32.89
N PHE A 12 -31.66 15.91 -33.20
CA PHE A 12 -31.30 14.84 -32.24
C PHE A 12 -29.82 14.87 -31.85
N HIS A 13 -29.16 16.01 -32.00
CA HIS A 13 -27.77 16.14 -31.62
C HIS A 13 -27.61 16.00 -30.10
N VAL A 14 -26.66 15.13 -29.65
CA VAL A 14 -26.38 14.88 -28.23
C VAL A 14 -25.66 16.06 -27.63
N THR A 15 -26.29 16.72 -26.66
CA THR A 15 -25.74 17.83 -25.90
C THR A 15 -25.47 17.44 -24.44
N HIS A 16 -26.19 16.44 -23.94
CA HIS A 16 -26.06 15.97 -22.57
C HIS A 16 -25.75 14.47 -22.50
N VAL A 17 -24.72 14.13 -21.75
CA VAL A 17 -24.34 12.73 -21.51
C VAL A 17 -24.18 12.52 -20.02
N GLU A 18 -24.96 11.61 -19.47
CA GLU A 18 -24.87 11.15 -18.10
C GLU A 18 -24.15 9.80 -18.06
N VAL A 19 -23.34 9.58 -17.04
CA VAL A 19 -22.65 8.29 -16.80
C VAL A 19 -23.06 7.80 -15.42
N MET A 20 -23.46 6.55 -15.34
CA MET A 20 -23.95 5.88 -14.14
C MET A 20 -23.10 4.65 -13.82
N GLU A 21 -23.02 4.31 -12.53
CA GLU A 21 -22.37 3.11 -12.01
C GLU A 21 -20.88 2.97 -12.40
N ASN A 22 -20.14 4.09 -12.30
CA ASN A 22 -18.73 4.14 -12.63
C ASN A 22 -17.92 4.81 -11.52
N THR A 23 -16.84 4.17 -11.10
CA THR A 23 -15.91 4.66 -10.07
C THR A 23 -14.49 4.92 -10.61
N HIS A 24 -14.01 4.13 -11.58
CA HIS A 24 -12.63 4.14 -12.05
C HIS A 24 -12.32 5.15 -13.17
N TYR A 25 -13.32 5.60 -13.91
CA TYR A 25 -13.12 6.49 -15.06
C TYR A 25 -13.84 7.82 -14.93
N SER A 26 -13.21 8.87 -15.41
CA SER A 26 -13.92 10.14 -15.55
C SER A 26 -15.00 10.07 -16.65
N LYS A 27 -16.06 10.85 -16.50
CA LYS A 27 -17.13 10.97 -17.52
C LYS A 27 -16.57 11.28 -18.92
N LYS A 28 -15.48 12.05 -18.99
CA LYS A 28 -14.82 12.46 -20.24
C LYS A 28 -14.14 11.29 -20.93
N GLU A 29 -13.47 10.44 -20.16
CA GLU A 29 -12.77 9.22 -20.66
C GLU A 29 -13.78 8.21 -21.19
N LEU A 30 -14.84 7.91 -20.42
CA LEU A 30 -15.89 6.98 -20.87
C LEU A 30 -16.59 7.49 -22.13
N LYS A 31 -16.91 8.78 -22.20
CA LYS A 31 -17.45 9.37 -23.42
C LYS A 31 -16.55 9.15 -24.63
N LYS A 32 -15.24 9.36 -24.47
CA LYS A 32 -14.26 9.19 -25.54
C LYS A 32 -14.10 7.74 -25.96
N MET A 33 -14.18 6.80 -25.01
CA MET A 33 -14.04 5.37 -25.26
C MET A 33 -15.30 4.75 -25.89
N ILE A 34 -16.48 5.15 -25.40
CA ILE A 34 -17.74 4.50 -25.76
C ILE A 34 -18.45 5.19 -26.94
N LEU A 35 -18.47 6.51 -26.96
CA LEU A 35 -19.13 7.26 -28.02
C LEU A 35 -18.19 7.47 -29.23
N THR A 36 -17.95 6.40 -29.94
CA THR A 36 -17.08 6.37 -31.13
C THR A 36 -17.90 6.18 -32.40
N GLY A 37 -17.38 6.70 -33.52
CA GLY A 37 -18.01 6.55 -34.84
C GLY A 37 -18.96 7.67 -35.24
N ALA A 38 -19.39 7.64 -36.50
CA ALA A 38 -20.10 8.73 -37.18
C ALA A 38 -21.46 9.09 -36.59
N PHE A 39 -22.11 8.17 -35.87
CA PHE A 39 -23.46 8.35 -35.35
C PHE A 39 -23.50 8.53 -33.81
N SER A 40 -22.34 8.59 -33.17
CA SER A 40 -22.22 8.74 -31.71
C SER A 40 -22.78 10.08 -31.19
N SER A 41 -22.86 11.10 -32.05
CA SER A 41 -23.40 12.41 -31.72
C SER A 41 -24.93 12.53 -31.92
N ASN A 42 -25.62 11.46 -32.31
CA ASN A 42 -27.09 11.48 -32.48
C ASN A 42 -27.78 10.63 -31.39
N SER A 43 -28.71 11.21 -30.65
CA SER A 43 -29.34 10.57 -29.50
C SER A 43 -30.21 9.36 -29.82
N ILE A 44 -30.62 9.19 -31.07
CA ILE A 44 -31.38 8.02 -31.54
C ILE A 44 -30.42 6.92 -32.01
N LEU A 45 -29.39 7.30 -32.73
CA LEU A 45 -28.48 6.33 -33.36
C LEU A 45 -27.37 5.87 -32.41
N ALA A 46 -26.89 6.70 -31.49
CA ALA A 46 -25.85 6.32 -30.53
C ALA A 46 -26.19 5.07 -29.71
N PRO A 47 -27.40 4.91 -29.15
CA PRO A 47 -27.78 3.66 -28.45
C PRO A 47 -27.70 2.41 -29.32
N ILE A 48 -27.92 2.54 -30.61
CA ILE A 48 -27.90 1.41 -31.57
C ILE A 48 -26.47 1.07 -32.00
N THR A 49 -25.66 2.09 -32.25
CA THR A 49 -24.33 1.95 -32.83
C THR A 49 -23.24 1.79 -31.80
N CYS A 50 -23.37 2.42 -30.60
CA CYS A 50 -22.38 2.41 -29.57
C CYS A 50 -22.57 1.31 -28.52
N SER A 51 -23.79 0.79 -28.31
CA SER A 51 -24.06 -0.29 -27.33
C SER A 51 -23.46 -1.66 -27.70
N LYS A 52 -22.96 -1.82 -28.91
CA LYS A 52 -22.38 -3.08 -29.40
C LYS A 52 -20.85 -3.07 -29.51
N ALA A 53 -20.19 -1.98 -29.08
CA ALA A 53 -18.74 -1.95 -29.09
C ALA A 53 -18.22 -2.97 -28.06
N LYS A 54 -17.31 -3.82 -28.51
CA LYS A 54 -16.69 -4.86 -27.65
C LYS A 54 -15.83 -4.20 -26.59
N VAL A 55 -16.11 -4.52 -25.32
CA VAL A 55 -15.40 -4.03 -24.13
C VAL A 55 -14.15 -4.89 -23.83
N GLU A 56 -13.73 -5.74 -24.75
CA GLU A 56 -12.71 -6.77 -24.51
C GLU A 56 -11.37 -6.24 -23.99
N ASN A 57 -11.13 -4.92 -24.11
CA ASN A 57 -9.84 -4.32 -23.74
C ASN A 57 -9.98 -3.02 -22.92
N VAL A 58 -11.11 -2.77 -22.26
CA VAL A 58 -11.23 -1.63 -21.35
C VAL A 58 -11.00 -2.13 -19.93
N PRO A 59 -9.92 -1.68 -19.27
CA PRO A 59 -9.66 -2.02 -17.88
C PRO A 59 -10.90 -1.76 -17.00
N TYR A 60 -11.10 -2.57 -15.97
CA TYR A 60 -12.20 -2.46 -15.00
C TYR A 60 -13.64 -2.47 -15.55
N VAL A 61 -13.88 -2.42 -16.85
CA VAL A 61 -15.21 -2.44 -17.42
C VAL A 61 -15.59 -3.87 -17.87
N GLU A 62 -16.65 -4.44 -17.29
CA GLU A 62 -17.22 -5.71 -17.68
C GLU A 62 -18.15 -5.55 -18.90
N SER A 63 -19.02 -4.57 -18.84
CA SER A 63 -19.96 -4.23 -19.90
C SER A 63 -20.42 -2.79 -19.77
N TYR A 64 -20.97 -2.24 -20.84
CA TYR A 64 -21.65 -0.96 -20.80
C TYR A 64 -22.90 -0.96 -21.68
N SER A 65 -23.79 -0.04 -21.41
CA SER A 65 -24.99 0.20 -22.21
C SER A 65 -25.07 1.68 -22.55
N VAL A 66 -25.58 1.99 -23.72
CA VAL A 66 -25.94 3.35 -24.10
C VAL A 66 -27.44 3.41 -24.33
N SER A 67 -28.10 4.28 -23.61
CA SER A 67 -29.55 4.47 -23.69
C SER A 67 -29.90 5.93 -23.90
N ARG A 68 -31.07 6.20 -24.49
CA ARG A 68 -31.61 7.54 -24.70
C ARG A 68 -32.43 7.95 -23.49
N SER A 69 -32.10 9.08 -22.87
CA SER A 69 -32.88 9.65 -21.75
C SER A 69 -33.71 10.87 -22.13
N GLY A 70 -33.44 11.46 -23.30
CA GLY A 70 -34.18 12.62 -23.78
C GLY A 70 -33.91 12.89 -25.26
N ARG A 71 -34.46 14.00 -25.79
CA ARG A 71 -34.26 14.35 -27.19
C ARG A 71 -32.79 14.49 -27.56
N ASN A 72 -32.04 15.20 -26.71
CA ASN A 72 -30.63 15.51 -26.92
C ASN A 72 -29.76 14.91 -25.81
N SER A 73 -30.25 13.89 -25.08
CA SER A 73 -29.60 13.33 -23.90
C SER A 73 -29.50 11.81 -24.00
N ILE A 74 -28.37 11.30 -23.62
CA ILE A 74 -28.11 9.87 -23.48
C ILE A 74 -27.51 9.56 -22.11
N VAL A 75 -27.72 8.33 -21.66
CA VAL A 75 -27.12 7.75 -20.45
C VAL A 75 -26.20 6.62 -20.86
N ILE A 76 -25.01 6.62 -20.34
CA ILE A 76 -24.07 5.51 -20.39
C ILE A 76 -24.12 4.82 -19.02
N GLY A 77 -24.63 3.59 -18.97
CA GLY A 77 -24.54 2.73 -17.81
C GLY A 77 -23.30 1.86 -17.94
N VAL A 78 -22.43 1.85 -16.95
CA VAL A 78 -21.21 1.05 -16.93
C VAL A 78 -21.36 -0.04 -15.87
N LYS A 79 -21.07 -1.28 -16.22
CA LYS A 79 -20.92 -2.37 -15.26
C LYS A 79 -19.43 -2.64 -15.12
N GLU A 80 -18.89 -2.34 -13.96
CA GLU A 80 -17.48 -2.57 -13.67
C GLU A 80 -17.22 -4.04 -13.31
N LYS A 81 -16.02 -4.51 -13.58
CA LYS A 81 -15.55 -5.83 -13.17
C LYS A 81 -15.42 -5.84 -11.65
N ASN A 82 -15.91 -6.87 -11.01
CA ASN A 82 -15.81 -7.03 -9.56
C ASN A 82 -14.42 -7.57 -9.19
N VAL A 83 -13.46 -6.67 -9.04
CA VAL A 83 -12.12 -7.00 -8.59
C VAL A 83 -12.13 -7.19 -7.08
N VAL A 84 -11.53 -8.28 -6.60
CA VAL A 84 -11.42 -8.62 -5.18
C VAL A 84 -10.04 -8.28 -4.64
N GLY A 85 -9.02 -8.40 -5.46
CA GLY A 85 -7.65 -8.12 -5.05
C GLY A 85 -6.68 -8.22 -6.20
N CYS A 86 -5.45 -7.87 -5.91
CA CYS A 86 -4.33 -8.04 -6.81
C CYS A 86 -3.17 -8.75 -6.12
N ILE A 87 -2.33 -9.39 -6.92
CA ILE A 87 -1.10 -10.09 -6.50
C ILE A 87 0.07 -9.67 -7.39
N PRO A 88 1.31 -9.76 -6.91
CA PRO A 88 2.48 -9.48 -7.72
C PRO A 88 2.69 -10.59 -8.77
N TYR A 89 3.07 -10.21 -9.97
CA TYR A 89 3.42 -11.13 -11.04
C TYR A 89 4.45 -10.51 -12.00
N LEU A 90 5.68 -11.01 -11.97
CA LEU A 90 6.79 -10.41 -12.70
C LEU A 90 6.90 -8.89 -12.37
N ASP A 91 6.99 -8.04 -13.39
CA ASP A 91 7.07 -6.56 -13.22
C ASP A 91 5.68 -5.89 -13.25
N SER A 92 4.63 -6.59 -12.83
CA SER A 92 3.24 -6.09 -12.87
C SER A 92 2.40 -6.67 -11.73
N TYR A 93 1.20 -6.15 -11.58
CA TYR A 93 0.16 -6.65 -10.69
C TYR A 93 -0.93 -7.29 -11.51
N ILE A 94 -1.42 -8.47 -11.10
CA ILE A 94 -2.56 -9.12 -11.73
C ILE A 94 -3.76 -9.07 -10.79
N TYR A 95 -4.89 -8.68 -11.34
CA TYR A 95 -6.14 -8.46 -10.64
C TYR A 95 -7.08 -9.64 -10.85
N PHE A 96 -7.79 -10.06 -9.81
CA PHE A 96 -8.67 -11.21 -9.86
C PHE A 96 -10.04 -10.93 -9.25
N ASP A 97 -11.05 -11.67 -9.73
CA ASP A 97 -12.40 -11.60 -9.23
C ASP A 97 -12.65 -12.61 -8.08
N ARG A 98 -13.87 -12.61 -7.52
CA ARG A 98 -14.31 -13.53 -6.47
C ARG A 98 -14.22 -15.02 -6.83
N ASN A 99 -14.11 -15.36 -8.09
CA ASN A 99 -13.93 -16.73 -8.56
C ASN A 99 -12.43 -17.08 -8.75
N GLY A 100 -11.54 -16.13 -8.45
CA GLY A 100 -10.12 -16.23 -8.70
C GLY A 100 -9.76 -16.12 -10.18
N LYS A 101 -10.65 -15.55 -11.01
CA LYS A 101 -10.39 -15.36 -12.43
C LYS A 101 -9.46 -14.16 -12.65
N PHE A 102 -8.42 -14.34 -13.46
CA PHE A 102 -7.53 -13.27 -13.87
C PHE A 102 -8.28 -12.27 -14.77
N ILE A 103 -8.51 -11.07 -14.26
CA ILE A 103 -9.32 -10.05 -14.92
C ILE A 103 -8.47 -9.10 -15.74
N GLU A 104 -7.31 -8.68 -15.18
CA GLU A 104 -6.47 -7.63 -15.75
C GLU A 104 -5.07 -7.63 -15.16
N SER A 105 -4.12 -7.00 -15.86
CA SER A 105 -2.80 -6.69 -15.34
C SER A 105 -2.44 -5.22 -15.57
N SER A 106 -1.72 -4.64 -14.60
CA SER A 106 -1.20 -3.27 -14.67
C SER A 106 0.21 -3.22 -14.10
N ARG A 107 1.05 -2.34 -14.63
CA ARG A 107 2.37 -2.05 -14.04
C ARG A 107 2.28 -1.14 -12.82
N THR A 108 1.20 -0.38 -12.73
CA THR A 108 0.93 0.49 -11.58
C THR A 108 -0.16 -0.18 -10.76
N ARG A 109 0.06 -0.26 -9.44
CA ARG A 109 -0.94 -0.77 -8.51
C ARG A 109 -2.09 0.22 -8.40
N ASP A 110 -3.30 -0.30 -8.30
CA ASP A 110 -4.48 0.44 -7.91
C ASP A 110 -4.59 0.36 -6.38
N GLU A 111 -4.50 1.49 -5.70
CA GLU A 111 -4.53 1.58 -4.24
C GLU A 111 -5.92 1.29 -3.65
N ASP A 112 -6.97 1.43 -4.45
CA ASP A 112 -8.34 1.11 -4.06
C ASP A 112 -8.63 -0.41 -4.11
N VAL A 113 -7.64 -1.23 -4.51
CA VAL A 113 -7.76 -2.68 -4.60
C VAL A 113 -6.82 -3.36 -3.60
N PRO A 114 -7.35 -4.26 -2.73
CA PRO A 114 -6.53 -5.02 -1.78
C PRO A 114 -5.37 -5.75 -2.44
N TYR A 115 -4.17 -5.54 -1.96
CA TYR A 115 -2.96 -6.13 -2.48
C TYR A 115 -2.48 -7.26 -1.57
N PHE A 116 -2.33 -8.46 -2.14
CA PHE A 116 -1.95 -9.66 -1.43
C PHE A 116 -0.52 -10.06 -1.78
N GLU A 117 0.38 -9.94 -0.84
CA GLU A 117 1.73 -10.51 -0.90
C GLU A 117 1.74 -11.95 -0.39
N GLY A 118 2.75 -12.75 -0.80
CA GLY A 118 2.86 -14.16 -0.42
C GLY A 118 2.06 -15.12 -1.31
N ILE A 119 1.17 -14.62 -2.18
CA ILE A 119 0.52 -15.45 -3.20
C ILE A 119 1.37 -15.43 -4.47
N THR A 120 2.03 -16.55 -4.76
CA THR A 120 2.82 -16.70 -5.98
C THR A 120 2.15 -17.61 -7.00
N VAL A 121 2.12 -17.17 -8.26
CA VAL A 121 1.60 -17.94 -9.38
C VAL A 121 2.67 -18.07 -10.46
N LYS A 122 2.89 -19.30 -10.95
CA LYS A 122 3.98 -19.57 -11.90
C LYS A 122 3.61 -19.29 -13.35
N LYS A 123 2.33 -19.44 -13.70
CA LYS A 123 1.82 -19.22 -15.06
C LYS A 123 0.36 -18.81 -14.98
N THR A 124 0.01 -17.79 -15.73
CA THR A 124 -1.36 -17.25 -15.76
C THR A 124 -1.76 -16.95 -17.19
N VAL A 125 -3.05 -17.07 -17.48
CA VAL A 125 -3.66 -16.67 -18.74
C VAL A 125 -4.83 -15.77 -18.42
N MET A 126 -4.91 -14.62 -19.07
CA MET A 126 -6.02 -13.69 -18.88
C MET A 126 -7.37 -14.38 -19.13
N ASN A 127 -8.35 -14.08 -18.30
CA ASN A 127 -9.67 -14.68 -18.30
C ASN A 127 -9.75 -16.14 -17.84
N GLU A 128 -8.67 -16.76 -17.40
CA GLU A 128 -8.66 -18.07 -16.75
C GLU A 128 -8.56 -17.96 -15.23
N LYS A 129 -8.89 -19.04 -14.52
CA LYS A 129 -8.77 -19.11 -13.06
C LYS A 129 -7.28 -19.18 -12.67
N LEU A 130 -6.87 -18.31 -11.76
CA LEU A 130 -5.54 -18.35 -11.16
C LEU A 130 -5.36 -19.61 -10.30
N PRO A 131 -4.16 -20.19 -10.26
CA PRO A 131 -3.87 -21.36 -9.45
C PRO A 131 -3.71 -20.99 -7.95
N ILE A 132 -4.71 -20.29 -7.40
CA ILE A 132 -4.81 -19.92 -5.99
C ILE A 132 -5.67 -20.98 -5.28
N LYS A 133 -5.27 -21.41 -4.08
CA LYS A 133 -6.06 -22.34 -3.27
C LYS A 133 -7.41 -21.72 -2.91
N ASP A 134 -8.48 -22.50 -3.00
CA ASP A 134 -9.84 -22.01 -2.71
C ASP A 134 -9.99 -21.41 -1.30
N ALA A 135 -9.29 -21.95 -0.29
CA ALA A 135 -9.27 -21.38 1.06
C ALA A 135 -8.71 -19.94 1.05
N VAL A 136 -7.56 -19.71 0.42
CA VAL A 136 -6.93 -18.40 0.29
C VAL A 136 -7.83 -17.43 -0.48
N LEU A 137 -8.43 -17.89 -1.56
CA LEU A 137 -9.36 -17.08 -2.34
C LEU A 137 -10.59 -16.67 -1.52
N ASN A 138 -11.18 -17.59 -0.76
CA ASN A 138 -12.32 -17.29 0.10
C ASN A 138 -11.96 -16.25 1.17
N THR A 139 -10.79 -16.37 1.78
CA THR A 139 -10.26 -15.40 2.74
C THR A 139 -10.06 -14.03 2.08
N ALA A 140 -9.47 -13.98 0.89
CA ALA A 140 -9.29 -12.74 0.13
C ALA A 140 -10.64 -12.06 -0.19
N VAL A 141 -11.64 -12.83 -0.61
CA VAL A 141 -13.01 -12.32 -0.87
C VAL A 141 -13.66 -11.77 0.40
N ALA A 142 -13.50 -12.47 1.53
CA ALA A 142 -14.06 -12.03 2.82
C ALA A 142 -13.40 -10.72 3.27
N LEU A 143 -12.07 -10.64 3.26
CA LEU A 143 -11.31 -9.43 3.61
C LEU A 143 -11.68 -8.27 2.71
N SER A 144 -11.67 -8.45 1.39
CA SER A 144 -12.03 -7.41 0.42
C SER A 144 -13.45 -6.86 0.67
N THR A 145 -14.40 -7.74 1.02
CA THR A 145 -15.76 -7.32 1.36
C THR A 145 -15.80 -6.46 2.63
N ILE A 146 -15.01 -6.84 3.65
CA ILE A 146 -14.91 -6.09 4.91
C ILE A 146 -14.25 -4.72 4.67
N PHE A 147 -13.17 -4.67 3.91
CA PHE A 147 -12.47 -3.42 3.59
C PHE A 147 -13.36 -2.45 2.82
N ALA A 148 -14.02 -2.91 1.76
CA ALA A 148 -14.94 -2.08 0.97
C ALA A 148 -16.10 -1.54 1.80
N LYS A 149 -16.63 -2.32 2.77
CA LYS A 149 -17.72 -1.89 3.65
C LYS A 149 -17.30 -0.80 4.64
N ASN A 150 -16.02 -0.79 5.07
CA ASN A 150 -15.53 0.06 6.14
C ASN A 150 -14.56 1.15 5.65
N ASP A 151 -14.31 1.23 4.34
CA ASP A 151 -13.36 2.15 3.73
C ASP A 151 -11.98 2.09 4.41
N MET A 152 -11.47 0.87 4.59
CA MET A 152 -10.27 0.59 5.37
C MET A 152 -9.40 -0.49 4.70
N ILE A 153 -8.81 -0.13 3.57
CA ILE A 153 -7.90 -0.99 2.82
C ILE A 153 -6.49 -0.84 3.41
N PRO A 154 -5.78 -1.94 3.74
CA PRO A 154 -4.38 -1.87 4.18
C PRO A 154 -3.45 -1.54 3.00
N ASP A 155 -2.25 -1.07 3.31
CA ASP A 155 -1.21 -0.83 2.31
C ASP A 155 -0.88 -2.12 1.55
N TYR A 156 -0.80 -3.23 2.27
CA TYR A 156 -0.78 -4.58 1.71
C TYR A 156 -1.21 -5.63 2.76
N ILE A 157 -1.52 -6.81 2.26
CA ILE A 157 -1.88 -7.99 3.03
C ILE A 157 -0.79 -9.03 2.81
N GLU A 158 -0.07 -9.36 3.85
CA GLU A 158 0.95 -10.38 3.80
C GLU A 158 0.35 -11.74 4.19
N LEU A 159 0.65 -12.75 3.38
CA LEU A 159 0.32 -14.14 3.65
C LEU A 159 1.63 -14.93 3.75
N ASP A 160 1.95 -15.42 4.94
CA ASP A 160 3.13 -16.24 5.14
C ASP A 160 2.95 -17.67 4.59
N GLU A 161 4.00 -18.47 4.70
CA GLU A 161 4.04 -19.81 4.09
C GLU A 161 2.92 -20.75 4.61
N ASP A 162 2.44 -20.53 5.82
CA ASP A 162 1.36 -21.28 6.44
C ASP A 162 0.00 -20.61 6.28
N TYR A 163 -0.08 -19.54 5.47
CA TYR A 163 -1.28 -18.71 5.21
C TYR A 163 -1.80 -17.97 6.46
N SER A 164 -0.94 -17.60 7.40
CA SER A 164 -1.29 -16.62 8.40
C SER A 164 -1.32 -15.23 7.77
N ILE A 165 -2.22 -14.40 8.23
CA ILE A 165 -2.58 -13.12 7.62
C ILE A 165 -2.04 -11.99 8.48
N ASN A 166 -1.26 -11.09 7.89
CA ASN A 166 -0.89 -9.83 8.46
C ASN A 166 -1.46 -8.70 7.58
N LEU A 167 -2.06 -7.69 8.19
CA LEU A 167 -2.49 -6.48 7.50
C LEU A 167 -1.54 -5.35 7.87
N ILE A 168 -1.03 -4.65 6.88
CA ILE A 168 -0.06 -3.57 7.08
C ILE A 168 -0.73 -2.23 6.83
N TYR A 169 -0.68 -1.35 7.83
CA TYR A 169 -1.21 0.02 7.80
C TYR A 169 -0.11 0.98 8.25
N GLY A 170 0.72 1.47 7.31
CA GLY A 170 1.90 2.26 7.62
C GLY A 170 2.86 1.49 8.54
N ASP A 171 3.14 2.04 9.71
CA ASP A 171 4.01 1.43 10.72
C ASP A 171 3.27 0.46 11.67
N ILE A 172 2.00 0.16 11.42
CA ILE A 172 1.20 -0.76 12.24
C ILE A 172 1.00 -2.08 11.50
N THR A 173 1.43 -3.18 12.10
CA THR A 173 1.14 -4.54 11.65
C THR A 173 -0.01 -5.14 12.46
N VAL A 174 -1.11 -5.49 11.81
CA VAL A 174 -2.21 -6.23 12.43
C VAL A 174 -2.03 -7.72 12.16
N LYS A 175 -1.60 -8.49 13.16
CA LYS A 175 -1.46 -9.94 13.06
C LYS A 175 -2.82 -10.61 13.23
N LEU A 176 -3.50 -10.91 12.13
CA LEU A 176 -4.76 -11.66 12.17
C LEU A 176 -4.55 -13.16 12.40
N GLY A 177 -3.39 -13.68 11.97
CA GLY A 177 -3.14 -15.12 11.97
C GLY A 177 -4.09 -15.85 11.01
N LYS A 178 -4.67 -16.98 11.43
CA LYS A 178 -5.59 -17.75 10.58
C LYS A 178 -6.94 -17.04 10.43
N ASP A 179 -7.67 -17.37 9.37
CA ASP A 179 -8.98 -16.81 9.00
C ASP A 179 -10.13 -17.21 9.95
N ARG A 180 -9.86 -18.06 10.93
CA ARG A 180 -10.84 -18.41 11.97
C ARG A 180 -11.23 -17.18 12.79
N TYR A 181 -12.54 -16.96 12.99
CA TYR A 181 -13.11 -15.77 13.64
C TYR A 181 -12.75 -14.44 12.95
N LEU A 182 -12.62 -14.47 11.62
CA LEU A 182 -12.18 -13.33 10.84
C LEU A 182 -13.05 -12.08 11.04
N GLU A 183 -14.37 -12.24 11.09
CA GLU A 183 -15.30 -11.14 11.32
C GLU A 183 -15.12 -10.48 12.69
N ASP A 184 -14.92 -11.28 13.76
CA ASP A 184 -14.67 -10.76 15.11
C ASP A 184 -13.33 -10.03 15.19
N LYS A 185 -12.28 -10.61 14.61
CA LYS A 185 -10.95 -10.00 14.52
C LYS A 185 -11.01 -8.67 13.78
N MET A 186 -11.62 -8.65 12.61
CA MET A 186 -11.76 -7.44 11.81
C MET A 186 -12.63 -6.39 12.46
N SER A 187 -13.74 -6.77 13.11
CA SER A 187 -14.58 -5.82 13.86
C SER A 187 -13.80 -5.10 14.96
N ARG A 188 -12.92 -5.82 15.66
CA ARG A 188 -12.03 -5.23 16.69
C ARG A 188 -10.92 -4.39 16.07
N THR A 189 -10.31 -4.86 14.99
CA THR A 189 -9.31 -4.10 14.23
C THR A 189 -9.86 -2.75 13.80
N ILE A 190 -11.07 -2.73 13.21
CA ILE A 190 -11.76 -1.51 12.77
C ILE A 190 -12.00 -0.54 13.93
N ALA A 191 -12.34 -1.07 15.11
CA ALA A 191 -12.58 -0.23 16.29
C ALA A 191 -11.29 0.31 16.93
N ILE A 192 -10.18 -0.41 16.86
CA ILE A 192 -8.92 -0.08 17.54
C ILE A 192 -7.99 0.73 16.67
N LEU A 193 -7.85 0.40 15.38
CA LEU A 193 -6.87 1.00 14.48
C LEU A 193 -6.91 2.54 14.47
N PRO A 194 -8.09 3.21 14.46
CA PRO A 194 -8.13 4.67 14.53
C PRO A 194 -7.61 5.26 15.85
N GLN A 195 -7.56 4.47 16.93
CA GLN A 195 -7.09 4.91 18.24
C GLN A 195 -5.58 4.85 18.40
N ILE A 196 -4.91 4.06 17.55
CA ILE A 196 -3.46 3.86 17.53
C ILE A 196 -2.81 4.46 16.27
N THR A 197 -3.55 5.29 15.53
CA THR A 197 -3.02 5.97 14.34
C THR A 197 -1.83 6.85 14.72
N GLY A 198 -0.73 6.69 13.98
CA GLY A 198 0.54 7.40 14.24
C GLY A 198 1.46 6.71 15.26
N GLU A 199 1.03 5.60 15.85
CA GLU A 199 1.89 4.72 16.62
C GLU A 199 2.59 3.72 15.69
N LYS A 200 3.69 3.12 16.19
CA LYS A 200 4.37 1.99 15.55
C LYS A 200 4.22 0.75 16.40
N GLY A 201 3.99 -0.39 15.77
CA GLY A 201 3.91 -1.64 16.51
C GLY A 201 2.99 -2.69 15.92
N ILE A 202 2.66 -3.68 16.76
CA ILE A 202 1.94 -4.88 16.36
C ILE A 202 0.62 -4.99 17.13
N LEU A 203 -0.48 -5.05 16.39
CA LEU A 203 -1.81 -5.33 16.96
C LEU A 203 -2.10 -6.83 16.85
N HIS A 204 -2.13 -7.51 18.00
CA HIS A 204 -2.27 -8.96 18.09
C HIS A 204 -3.74 -9.39 18.06
N MET A 205 -4.16 -9.97 16.93
CA MET A 205 -5.51 -10.51 16.71
C MET A 205 -5.50 -12.04 16.51
N GLU A 206 -4.34 -12.67 16.39
CA GLU A 206 -4.21 -14.11 16.07
C GLU A 206 -4.89 -15.03 17.08
N ASN A 207 -4.94 -14.62 18.35
CA ASN A 207 -5.52 -15.40 19.44
C ASN A 207 -6.97 -15.01 19.80
N ILE A 208 -7.61 -14.16 19.00
CA ILE A 208 -8.99 -13.72 19.24
C ILE A 208 -9.97 -14.87 18.97
N THR A 209 -10.90 -15.04 19.91
CA THR A 209 -12.04 -15.93 19.85
C THR A 209 -13.30 -15.17 20.26
N GLU A 210 -14.47 -15.77 20.13
CA GLU A 210 -15.75 -15.16 20.57
C GLU A 210 -15.72 -14.72 22.05
N SER A 211 -14.98 -15.43 22.91
CA SER A 211 -14.88 -15.15 24.35
C SER A 211 -13.77 -14.18 24.73
N SER A 212 -12.92 -13.77 23.82
CA SER A 212 -11.79 -12.87 24.10
C SER A 212 -12.28 -11.48 24.47
N LYS A 213 -11.78 -10.94 25.61
CA LYS A 213 -12.17 -9.63 26.13
C LYS A 213 -11.12 -8.55 25.88
N THR A 214 -9.87 -8.95 25.67
CA THR A 214 -8.72 -8.07 25.55
C THR A 214 -8.03 -8.27 24.21
N VAL A 215 -7.41 -7.21 23.73
CA VAL A 215 -6.53 -7.19 22.55
C VAL A 215 -5.23 -6.55 23.01
N THR A 216 -4.11 -7.05 22.55
CA THR A 216 -2.79 -6.49 22.86
C THR A 216 -2.28 -5.68 21.66
N PHE A 217 -1.85 -4.46 21.94
CA PHE A 217 -1.01 -3.70 21.02
C PHE A 217 0.40 -3.64 21.62
N GLU A 218 1.34 -4.26 20.93
CA GLU A 218 2.77 -4.22 21.26
C GLU A 218 3.37 -3.04 20.53
N LYS A 219 3.59 -1.96 21.28
CA LYS A 219 4.17 -0.73 20.76
C LYS A 219 5.66 -0.96 20.50
N GLU A 220 6.11 -0.61 19.30
CA GLU A 220 7.53 -0.53 19.00
C GLU A 220 8.12 0.69 19.74
N GLU A 221 9.06 0.44 20.62
CA GLU A 221 9.78 1.50 21.30
C GLU A 221 10.77 2.11 20.30
N GLU A 222 10.76 3.43 20.18
CA GLU A 222 11.79 4.12 19.40
C GLU A 222 13.16 3.86 20.03
N GLU A 223 14.09 3.37 19.22
CA GLU A 223 15.48 3.21 19.67
C GLU A 223 16.02 4.58 20.10
N VAL A 224 16.53 4.64 21.34
CA VAL A 224 17.06 5.90 21.89
C VAL A 224 18.40 6.19 21.24
N THR A 225 18.44 7.22 20.43
CA THR A 225 19.64 7.70 19.72
C THR A 225 20.14 9.01 20.31
N ALA A 226 21.33 9.42 19.91
CA ALA A 226 21.86 10.72 20.31
C ALA A 226 21.00 11.91 19.84
N GLU A 227 20.18 11.72 18.79
CA GLU A 227 19.32 12.76 18.20
C GLU A 227 18.00 12.92 18.96
N ASN A 228 17.36 11.80 19.37
CA ASN A 228 16.07 11.81 20.07
C ASN A 228 16.23 11.77 21.59
N TRP A 229 17.46 11.71 22.12
CA TRP A 229 17.73 11.68 23.53
C TRP A 229 17.29 12.97 24.24
N THR A 230 16.58 12.84 25.34
CA THR A 230 15.93 13.95 26.04
C THR A 230 16.22 14.02 27.54
N GLY A 231 17.08 13.17 28.07
CA GLY A 231 17.49 13.13 29.46
C GLY A 231 19.01 13.13 29.63
N GLY A 232 19.50 12.93 30.84
CA GLY A 232 20.91 12.82 31.10
C GLY A 232 21.38 13.27 32.47
N TYR A 233 22.57 13.77 32.52
CA TYR A 233 23.23 14.30 33.73
C TYR A 233 23.05 15.80 33.80
N ASP A 234 22.99 16.34 35.03
CA ASP A 234 22.94 17.79 35.30
C ASP A 234 24.32 18.45 35.11
N GLU A 235 24.37 19.78 35.38
CA GLU A 235 25.60 20.57 35.25
C GLU A 235 26.72 20.12 36.21
N ASN A 236 26.40 19.35 37.23
CA ASN A 236 27.35 18.82 38.20
C ASN A 236 27.80 17.40 37.81
N GLY A 237 27.22 16.82 36.78
CA GLY A 237 27.47 15.44 36.37
C GLY A 237 26.67 14.41 37.14
N ASP A 238 25.67 14.83 37.91
CA ASP A 238 24.78 13.94 38.64
C ASP A 238 23.65 13.46 37.72
N TYR A 239 23.35 12.16 37.78
CA TYR A 239 22.27 11.55 37.01
C TYR A 239 20.92 12.09 37.41
N THR A 240 20.14 12.62 36.47
CA THR A 240 18.90 13.37 36.76
C THR A 240 17.65 12.51 36.82
N GLY A 241 17.74 11.19 36.53
CA GLY A 241 16.63 10.25 36.51
C GLY A 241 16.79 9.11 37.52
N ASP A 242 15.68 8.53 37.95
CA ASP A 242 15.62 7.37 38.86
C ASP A 242 15.75 6.03 38.14
N GLY A 243 16.33 6.04 36.95
CA GLY A 243 16.50 4.89 36.06
C GLY A 243 16.73 5.33 34.63
N GLU A 244 16.69 4.38 33.69
CA GLU A 244 16.86 4.69 32.27
C GLU A 244 15.65 5.38 31.67
N TYR A 245 14.50 5.21 32.27
CA TYR A 245 13.22 5.83 31.87
C TYR A 245 12.54 6.48 33.07
N ASP A 246 11.95 7.63 32.86
CA ASP A 246 11.12 8.32 33.87
C ASP A 246 9.72 7.69 33.99
N GLU A 247 8.91 8.23 34.92
CA GLU A 247 7.53 7.77 35.15
C GLU A 247 6.57 7.96 33.95
N ASN A 248 6.99 8.72 32.92
CA ASN A 248 6.26 8.93 31.67
C ASN A 248 6.79 8.05 30.53
N GLY A 249 7.76 7.18 30.79
CA GLY A 249 8.40 6.32 29.81
C GLY A 249 9.45 7.02 28.96
N LYS A 250 9.91 8.23 29.36
CA LYS A 250 10.91 8.99 28.65
C LYS A 250 12.32 8.59 29.10
N TYR A 251 13.22 8.29 28.18
CA TYR A 251 14.60 7.94 28.48
C TYR A 251 15.35 9.11 29.12
N VAL A 252 15.97 8.88 30.26
CA VAL A 252 16.69 9.88 31.06
C VAL A 252 18.12 9.42 31.41
N GLY A 253 18.59 8.31 30.87
CA GLY A 253 19.94 7.80 31.05
C GLY A 253 21.00 8.65 30.37
N ALA A 254 22.23 8.12 30.28
CA ALA A 254 23.32 8.78 29.58
C ALA A 254 22.98 8.94 28.08
N LYS A 255 23.38 10.09 27.51
CA LYS A 255 23.19 10.33 26.08
C LYS A 255 23.85 9.20 25.27
N PRO A 256 23.11 8.54 24.36
CA PRO A 256 23.69 7.54 23.48
C PRO A 256 24.85 8.13 22.67
N LYS A 257 25.85 7.31 22.42
CA LYS A 257 26.99 7.70 21.58
C LYS A 257 26.58 7.74 20.13
N THR A 258 27.06 8.75 19.41
CA THR A 258 26.94 8.83 17.96
C THR A 258 27.93 7.88 17.28
N GLU A 259 27.76 7.62 15.99
CA GLU A 259 28.75 6.89 15.18
C GLU A 259 30.13 7.56 15.23
N LEU A 260 30.15 8.90 15.25
CA LEU A 260 31.36 9.68 15.41
C LEU A 260 32.03 9.46 16.77
N ASP A 261 31.26 9.35 17.85
CA ASP A 261 31.79 9.07 19.18
C ASP A 261 32.48 7.69 19.23
N TYR A 262 31.78 6.66 18.67
CA TYR A 262 32.36 5.32 18.57
C TYR A 262 33.58 5.26 17.67
N ALA A 263 33.58 5.96 16.53
CA ALA A 263 34.73 6.04 15.63
C ALA A 263 35.94 6.70 16.31
N LYS A 264 35.69 7.77 17.07
CA LYS A 264 36.80 8.45 17.83
C LYS A 264 37.33 7.59 18.96
N GLU A 265 36.48 6.88 19.69
CA GLU A 265 36.92 5.98 20.75
C GLU A 265 37.76 4.81 20.24
N ASN A 266 37.42 4.29 19.07
CA ASN A 266 38.13 3.20 18.43
C ASN A 266 39.32 3.66 17.55
N TRP A 267 39.49 4.98 17.38
CA TRP A 267 40.60 5.52 16.61
C TRP A 267 41.91 5.39 17.37
N ILE A 268 42.85 4.65 16.81
CA ILE A 268 44.14 4.32 17.42
C ILE A 268 45.34 4.83 16.63
N GLY A 269 45.09 5.51 15.52
CA GLY A 269 46.13 5.87 14.61
C GLY A 269 46.10 7.34 14.20
N GLY A 270 46.92 7.65 13.27
CA GLY A 270 47.13 8.97 12.72
C GLY A 270 48.58 9.12 12.29
N TYR A 271 49.04 10.34 12.25
CA TYR A 271 50.45 10.65 11.98
C TYR A 271 51.14 11.01 13.28
N ASP A 272 52.39 10.57 13.45
CA ASP A 272 53.23 10.96 14.57
C ASP A 272 53.77 12.40 14.43
N GLU A 273 54.58 12.83 15.40
CA GLU A 273 55.14 14.17 15.43
C GLU A 273 56.13 14.41 14.26
N GLU A 274 56.71 13.35 13.69
CA GLU A 274 57.57 13.35 12.52
C GLU A 274 56.79 13.36 11.20
N GLY A 275 55.45 13.18 11.25
CA GLY A 275 54.57 13.14 10.11
C GLY A 275 54.50 11.78 9.43
N ASP A 276 54.99 10.74 10.09
CA ASP A 276 54.88 9.35 9.62
C ASP A 276 53.57 8.74 10.06
N TYR A 277 52.92 8.00 9.14
CA TYR A 277 51.66 7.35 9.39
C TYR A 277 51.83 6.18 10.38
N THR A 278 51.10 6.22 11.49
CA THR A 278 51.23 5.27 12.59
C THR A 278 50.48 3.96 12.40
N GLY A 279 49.63 3.86 11.40
CA GLY A 279 48.84 2.67 11.06
C GLY A 279 49.26 2.04 9.73
N SER A 280 48.97 0.75 9.56
CA SER A 280 49.27 -0.04 8.35
C SER A 280 48.16 -0.03 7.31
N GLY A 281 47.27 0.93 7.37
CA GLY A 281 46.09 1.08 6.54
C GLY A 281 44.99 1.88 7.27
N GLU A 282 43.82 1.98 6.73
CA GLU A 282 42.71 2.69 7.38
C GLU A 282 42.12 1.91 8.56
N TYR A 283 42.30 0.58 8.57
CA TYR A 283 41.89 -0.31 9.65
C TYR A 283 43.04 -1.28 9.98
N ASP A 284 43.23 -1.56 11.26
CA ASP A 284 44.15 -2.58 11.74
C ASP A 284 43.49 -4.01 11.64
N ALA A 285 44.26 -5.02 12.12
CA ALA A 285 43.82 -6.40 12.12
C ALA A 285 42.61 -6.67 13.03
N ASP A 286 42.37 -5.79 14.01
CA ASP A 286 41.26 -5.87 14.97
C ASP A 286 40.08 -4.96 14.55
N LEU A 287 40.11 -4.40 13.31
CA LEU A 287 39.13 -3.51 12.72
C LEU A 287 38.98 -2.14 13.39
N ASN A 288 39.96 -1.68 14.13
CA ASN A 288 39.98 -0.32 14.62
C ASN A 288 40.52 0.63 13.53
N TYR A 289 39.89 1.80 13.41
CA TYR A 289 40.29 2.80 12.43
C TYR A 289 41.61 3.48 12.83
N VAL A 290 42.58 3.44 11.95
CA VAL A 290 43.95 3.95 12.18
C VAL A 290 44.35 5.10 11.23
N GLY A 291 43.40 5.57 10.43
CA GLY A 291 43.60 6.70 9.51
C GLY A 291 43.55 8.06 10.20
N ALA A 292 43.12 9.09 9.48
CA ALA A 292 42.92 10.42 10.04
C ALA A 292 41.84 10.38 11.16
N GLU A 293 41.96 11.33 12.13
CA GLU A 293 40.90 11.42 13.17
C GLU A 293 39.52 11.49 12.56
N PRO A 294 38.58 10.66 13.02
CA PRO A 294 37.21 10.62 12.47
C PRO A 294 36.51 11.97 12.57
N THR A 295 35.91 12.40 11.48
CA THR A 295 35.00 13.55 11.40
C THR A 295 33.66 13.11 10.85
N GLN A 296 32.61 13.90 11.09
CA GLN A 296 31.27 13.59 10.55
C GLN A 296 31.31 13.52 9.01
N GLU A 297 32.03 14.44 8.34
CA GLU A 297 32.16 14.43 6.88
C GLU A 297 32.83 13.14 6.37
N LEU A 298 33.75 12.58 7.12
CA LEU A 298 34.43 11.34 6.77
C LEU A 298 33.47 10.15 6.92
N ILE A 299 32.72 10.08 8.02
CA ILE A 299 31.71 9.04 8.26
C ILE A 299 30.65 9.06 7.18
N ASP A 300 30.07 10.23 6.88
CA ASP A 300 29.06 10.41 5.85
C ASP A 300 29.56 10.02 4.44
N SER A 301 30.89 10.13 4.19
CA SER A 301 31.48 9.79 2.90
C SER A 301 31.62 8.28 2.65
N PHE A 302 31.64 7.47 3.70
CA PHE A 302 31.74 6.01 3.56
C PHE A 302 30.43 5.33 3.22
N GLY A 303 29.28 6.03 3.37
CA GLY A 303 27.97 5.46 3.15
C GLY A 303 27.64 4.33 4.14
N ASP A 304 26.40 3.92 4.18
CA ASP A 304 25.92 2.81 5.02
C ASP A 304 26.69 1.51 4.74
N TRP A 305 27.69 1.22 5.56
CA TRP A 305 28.32 -0.08 5.65
C TRP A 305 27.58 -0.92 6.71
N LYS A 306 26.37 -1.34 6.38
CA LYS A 306 25.64 -2.37 7.13
C LYS A 306 25.38 -3.59 6.25
#